data_0ecfa80b85508f6cce95df31974a1f5a
#
_entry.id   0ecfa80b85508f6cce95df31974a1f5a
#
_cell.length_a   1.000
_cell.length_b   1.000
_cell.length_c   1.000
_cell.angle_alpha   90.00
_cell.angle_beta   90.00
_cell.angle_gamma   90.00
#
_symmetry.space_group_name_H-M   'P 1'
#
loop_
_entity.id
_entity.type
_entity.pdbx_description
1 polymer ?
#
loop_
_entity_poly.entity_id
_entity_poly.type
_entity_poly.pdbx_seq_one_letter_code
_entity_poly.pdbx_strand_id
1 'polypeptide(L)'
;YGTPTPIQQVGNVTVPEARIIQIAPWEKSLIKEIEKAIMTSDIGINPSNDGSVIRLVFPELTEERRKELAKDVKKKGDGAKVAIRNIRRDANEAFKKMEKNDEISEDDLKELTEKVQKLTDKAIEKIDKAVENKTKEVLTV
;
A
#
# COMPACT_ATOMS: atom_id res chain seq x y z
N TYR A 1 -20.38 -9.65 -4.40
CA TYR A 1 -20.98 -10.96 -4.02
C TYR A 1 -20.60 -11.38 -2.58
N GLY A 2 -20.48 -10.39 -1.64
CA GLY A 2 -20.22 -10.63 -0.22
C GLY A 2 -18.76 -10.97 0.14
N THR A 3 -17.85 -10.98 -0.82
CA THR A 3 -16.43 -11.22 -0.60
C THR A 3 -15.64 -9.94 -0.87
N PRO A 4 -14.76 -9.50 0.06
CA PRO A 4 -13.87 -8.37 -0.18
C PRO A 4 -13.03 -8.62 -1.45
N THR A 5 -13.15 -7.73 -2.42
CA THR A 5 -12.53 -7.89 -3.75
C THR A 5 -11.82 -6.60 -4.14
N PRO A 6 -10.57 -6.67 -4.64
CA PRO A 6 -9.87 -5.50 -5.17
C PRO A 6 -10.65 -4.85 -6.32
N ILE A 7 -10.66 -3.51 -6.36
CA ILE A 7 -11.41 -2.76 -7.37
C ILE A 7 -11.00 -3.10 -8.82
N GLN A 8 -9.74 -3.43 -9.04
CA GLN A 8 -9.22 -3.81 -10.36
C GLN A 8 -9.80 -5.11 -10.91
N GLN A 9 -10.36 -5.96 -10.06
CA GLN A 9 -11.02 -7.21 -10.45
C GLN A 9 -12.47 -7.02 -10.86
N VAL A 10 -13.10 -5.92 -10.48
CA VAL A 10 -14.50 -5.64 -10.73
C VAL A 10 -14.75 -4.51 -11.73
N GLY A 11 -13.71 -3.79 -12.11
CA GLY A 11 -13.82 -2.70 -13.05
C GLY A 11 -12.49 -2.16 -13.54
N ASN A 12 -12.55 -1.28 -14.51
CA ASN A 12 -11.42 -0.53 -15.03
C ASN A 12 -11.30 0.82 -14.30
N VAL A 13 -10.13 1.13 -13.77
CA VAL A 13 -9.84 2.39 -13.08
C VAL A 13 -8.96 3.24 -13.97
N THR A 14 -9.42 4.44 -14.32
CA THR A 14 -8.71 5.38 -15.18
C THR A 14 -8.68 6.78 -14.57
N VAL A 15 -7.76 7.60 -15.03
CA VAL A 15 -7.65 9.02 -14.67
C VAL A 15 -7.80 9.83 -15.96
N PRO A 16 -9.05 10.14 -16.39
CA PRO A 16 -9.30 10.83 -17.66
C PRO A 16 -8.81 12.28 -17.64
N GLU A 17 -8.83 12.91 -16.49
CA GLU A 17 -8.35 14.29 -16.26
C GLU A 17 -7.63 14.39 -14.92
N ALA A 18 -6.82 15.43 -14.74
CA ALA A 18 -6.22 15.71 -13.45
C ALA A 18 -7.31 15.82 -12.35
N ARG A 19 -7.10 15.18 -11.21
CA ARG A 19 -8.02 15.16 -10.07
C ARG A 19 -9.36 14.44 -10.28
N ILE A 20 -9.49 13.67 -11.36
CA ILE A 20 -10.68 12.83 -11.59
C ILE A 20 -10.25 11.38 -11.73
N ILE A 21 -10.78 10.51 -10.87
CA ILE A 21 -10.67 9.06 -11.01
C ILE A 21 -12.01 8.54 -11.52
N GLN A 22 -11.96 7.76 -12.58
CA GLN A 22 -13.12 7.13 -13.17
C GLN A 22 -13.05 5.61 -13.01
N ILE A 23 -14.12 5.01 -12.52
CA ILE A 23 -14.25 3.57 -12.34
C ILE A 23 -15.37 3.11 -13.27
N ALA A 24 -15.03 2.22 -14.21
CA ALA A 24 -15.98 1.59 -15.11
C ALA A 24 -16.14 0.11 -14.70
N PRO A 25 -17.18 -0.24 -13.92
CA PRO A 25 -17.42 -1.62 -13.52
C PRO A 25 -17.73 -2.52 -14.73
N TRP A 26 -17.28 -3.77 -14.67
CA TRP A 26 -17.64 -4.77 -15.67
C TRP A 26 -19.14 -5.06 -15.67
N GLU A 27 -19.76 -5.02 -14.50
CA GLU A 27 -21.18 -5.21 -14.29
C GLU A 27 -21.81 -3.97 -13.67
N LYS A 28 -22.81 -3.40 -14.32
CA LYS A 28 -23.52 -2.20 -13.83
C LYS A 28 -24.21 -2.42 -12.48
N SER A 29 -24.56 -3.65 -12.15
CA SER A 29 -25.13 -4.01 -10.85
C SER A 29 -24.22 -3.72 -9.67
N LEU A 30 -22.90 -3.68 -9.89
CA LEU A 30 -21.89 -3.43 -8.85
C LEU A 30 -21.70 -1.94 -8.53
N ILE A 31 -22.29 -1.01 -9.29
CA ILE A 31 -22.09 0.44 -9.08
C ILE A 31 -22.44 0.84 -7.64
N LYS A 32 -23.57 0.40 -7.13
CA LYS A 32 -24.04 0.73 -5.77
C LYS A 32 -23.10 0.19 -4.68
N GLU A 33 -22.61 -1.03 -4.88
CA GLU A 33 -21.69 -1.69 -3.95
C GLU A 33 -20.34 -0.95 -3.92
N ILE A 34 -19.83 -0.57 -5.09
CA ILE A 34 -18.58 0.19 -5.23
C ILE A 34 -18.74 1.58 -4.61
N GLU A 35 -19.81 2.30 -4.88
CA GLU A 35 -20.07 3.61 -4.27
C GLU A 35 -20.15 3.51 -2.74
N LYS A 36 -20.84 2.51 -2.22
CA LYS A 36 -20.94 2.27 -0.78
C LYS A 36 -19.54 2.00 -0.16
N ALA A 37 -18.74 1.17 -0.82
CA ALA A 37 -17.37 0.90 -0.37
C ALA A 37 -16.51 2.15 -0.34
N ILE A 38 -16.63 3.02 -1.34
CA ILE A 38 -15.91 4.30 -1.41
C ILE A 38 -16.36 5.25 -0.29
N MET A 39 -17.68 5.38 -0.06
CA MET A 39 -18.22 6.24 0.99
C MET A 39 -17.82 5.80 2.41
N THR A 40 -17.66 4.50 2.63
CA THR A 40 -17.21 3.94 3.91
C THR A 40 -15.69 3.92 4.08
N SER A 41 -14.93 4.20 3.01
CA SER A 41 -13.48 4.30 3.05
C SER A 41 -13.02 5.64 3.63
N ASP A 42 -11.73 5.73 3.89
CA ASP A 42 -11.07 6.94 4.42
C ASP A 42 -10.65 7.95 3.34
N ILE A 43 -11.09 7.75 2.09
CA ILE A 43 -10.77 8.66 0.97
C ILE A 43 -11.37 10.06 1.18
N GLY A 44 -12.58 10.15 1.79
CA GLY A 44 -13.22 11.43 2.07
C GLY A 44 -13.80 12.14 0.83
N ILE A 45 -14.02 11.41 -0.26
CA ILE A 45 -14.59 11.90 -1.51
C ILE A 45 -15.93 11.21 -1.75
N ASN A 46 -16.96 12.00 -2.06
CA ASN A 46 -18.26 11.47 -2.43
C ASN A 46 -18.25 11.06 -3.90
N PRO A 47 -18.51 9.78 -4.22
CA PRO A 47 -18.60 9.34 -5.61
C PRO A 47 -19.89 9.86 -6.29
N SER A 48 -19.82 10.07 -7.59
CA SER A 48 -20.96 10.29 -8.46
C SER A 48 -20.98 9.26 -9.58
N ASN A 49 -22.15 8.89 -10.09
CA ASN A 49 -22.25 7.97 -11.21
C ASN A 49 -23.28 8.49 -12.23
N ASP A 50 -23.12 8.02 -13.48
CA ASP A 50 -24.04 8.28 -14.58
C ASP A 50 -24.82 7.01 -15.00
N GLY A 51 -24.82 5.98 -14.18
CA GLY A 51 -25.41 4.67 -14.46
C GLY A 51 -24.49 3.70 -15.19
N SER A 52 -23.32 4.15 -15.62
CA SER A 52 -22.31 3.34 -16.32
C SER A 52 -20.94 3.39 -15.68
N VAL A 53 -20.51 4.57 -15.25
CA VAL A 53 -19.23 4.80 -14.61
C VAL A 53 -19.38 5.59 -13.32
N ILE A 54 -18.45 5.39 -12.41
CA ILE A 54 -18.35 6.13 -11.14
C ILE A 54 -17.21 7.12 -11.29
N ARG A 55 -17.44 8.37 -10.92
CA ARG A 55 -16.42 9.44 -10.92
C ARG A 55 -16.13 9.93 -9.52
N LEU A 56 -14.85 10.09 -9.23
CA LEU A 56 -14.34 10.69 -8.01
C LEU A 56 -13.64 12.00 -8.41
N VAL A 57 -14.20 13.12 -8.01
CA VAL A 57 -13.60 14.45 -8.26
C VAL A 57 -12.88 14.89 -7.00
N PHE A 58 -11.55 15.03 -7.09
CA PHE A 58 -10.71 15.48 -6.01
C PHE A 58 -10.58 17.01 -6.07
N PRO A 59 -10.88 17.75 -4.97
CA PRO A 59 -10.63 19.19 -4.91
C PRO A 59 -9.13 19.47 -4.94
N GLU A 60 -8.76 20.73 -5.23
CA GLU A 60 -7.39 21.18 -5.05
C GLU A 60 -6.94 20.97 -3.61
N LEU A 61 -5.71 20.47 -3.44
CA LEU A 61 -5.16 20.23 -2.12
C LEU A 61 -4.83 21.56 -1.42
N THR A 62 -5.44 21.78 -0.27
CA THR A 62 -5.03 22.84 0.63
C THR A 62 -3.67 22.54 1.26
N GLU A 63 -2.97 23.56 1.75
CA GLU A 63 -1.69 23.36 2.47
C GLU A 63 -1.86 22.42 3.69
N GLU A 64 -2.95 22.57 4.41
CA GLU A 64 -3.28 21.71 5.55
C GLU A 64 -3.47 20.25 5.13
N ARG A 65 -4.22 20.02 4.05
CA ARG A 65 -4.43 18.68 3.51
C ARG A 65 -3.14 18.05 3.01
N ARG A 66 -2.25 18.81 2.39
CA ARG A 66 -0.92 18.35 1.99
C ARG A 66 -0.10 17.89 3.19
N LYS A 67 -0.11 18.65 4.29
CA LYS A 67 0.58 18.27 5.54
C LYS A 67 0.02 16.99 6.15
N GLU A 68 -1.31 16.81 6.13
CA GLU A 68 -1.95 15.56 6.58
C GLU A 68 -1.53 14.38 5.72
N LEU A 69 -1.57 14.52 4.40
CA LEU A 69 -1.14 13.47 3.47
C LEU A 69 0.34 13.11 3.66
N ALA A 70 1.20 14.08 3.92
CA ALA A 70 2.61 13.81 4.23
C ALA A 70 2.78 12.97 5.52
N LYS A 71 1.97 13.23 6.55
CA LYS A 71 1.94 12.41 7.77
C LYS A 71 1.46 10.98 7.48
N ASP A 72 0.43 10.85 6.65
CA ASP A 72 -0.10 9.53 6.27
C ASP A 72 0.92 8.73 5.46
N VAL A 73 1.65 9.37 4.55
CA VAL A 73 2.75 8.74 3.80
C VAL A 73 3.81 8.21 4.76
N LYS A 74 4.23 9.02 5.74
CA LYS A 74 5.20 8.61 6.76
C LYS A 74 4.69 7.42 7.58
N LYS A 75 3.45 7.48 8.04
CA LYS A 75 2.82 6.39 8.82
C LYS A 75 2.77 5.07 8.03
N LYS A 76 2.42 5.14 6.75
CA LYS A 76 2.44 3.97 5.86
C LYS A 76 3.85 3.41 5.69
N GLY A 77 4.84 4.27 5.53
CA GLY A 77 6.25 3.88 5.46
C GLY A 77 6.73 3.18 6.74
N ASP A 78 6.39 3.72 7.90
CA ASP A 78 6.74 3.12 9.20
C ASP A 78 6.08 1.74 9.36
N GLY A 79 4.81 1.59 8.97
CA GLY A 79 4.12 0.30 8.96
C GLY A 79 4.78 -0.72 8.04
N ALA A 80 5.21 -0.31 6.86
CA ALA A 80 5.92 -1.16 5.92
C ALA A 80 7.27 -1.63 6.50
N LYS A 81 8.02 -0.74 7.15
CA LYS A 81 9.29 -1.08 7.81
C LYS A 81 9.09 -2.08 8.95
N VAL A 82 8.02 -1.94 9.73
CA VAL A 82 7.65 -2.93 10.77
C VAL A 82 7.38 -4.29 10.15
N ALA A 83 6.63 -4.35 9.05
CA ALA A 83 6.34 -5.61 8.35
C ALA A 83 7.64 -6.28 7.85
N ILE A 84 8.56 -5.52 7.27
CA ILE A 84 9.88 -6.05 6.83
C ILE A 84 10.70 -6.60 8.01
N ARG A 85 10.73 -5.90 9.14
CA ARG A 85 11.43 -6.37 10.34
C ARG A 85 10.80 -7.64 10.92
N ASN A 86 9.50 -7.78 10.87
CA ASN A 86 8.81 -9.00 11.28
C ASN A 86 9.19 -10.19 10.39
N ILE A 87 9.23 -9.99 9.07
CA ILE A 87 9.68 -11.03 8.12
C ILE A 87 11.13 -11.44 8.42
N ARG A 88 12.03 -10.49 8.68
CA ARG A 88 13.41 -10.78 9.09
C ARG A 88 13.45 -11.64 10.36
N ARG A 89 12.70 -11.25 11.38
CA ARG A 89 12.63 -12.00 12.64
C ARG A 89 12.16 -13.43 12.41
N ASP A 90 11.09 -13.61 11.66
CA ASP A 90 10.51 -14.92 11.37
C ASP A 90 11.50 -15.80 10.57
N ALA A 91 12.21 -15.21 9.62
CA ALA A 91 13.26 -15.90 8.87
C ALA A 91 14.40 -16.35 9.80
N ASN A 92 14.88 -15.47 10.68
CA ASN A 92 15.94 -15.79 11.63
C ASN A 92 15.53 -16.90 12.62
N GLU A 93 14.27 -16.89 13.08
CA GLU A 93 13.73 -17.95 13.93
C GLU A 93 13.69 -19.29 13.18
N ALA A 94 13.27 -19.26 11.91
CA ALA A 94 13.28 -20.47 11.06
C ALA A 94 14.70 -21.03 10.87
N PHE A 95 15.69 -20.17 10.61
CA PHE A 95 17.09 -20.60 10.46
C PHE A 95 17.68 -21.20 11.75
N LYS A 96 17.38 -20.62 12.90
CA LYS A 96 17.79 -21.16 14.20
C LYS A 96 17.16 -22.54 14.47
N LYS A 97 15.92 -22.74 14.04
CA LYS A 97 15.26 -24.04 14.15
C LYS A 97 15.90 -25.08 13.24
N MET A 98 16.25 -24.71 12.03
CA MET A 98 16.96 -25.60 11.07
C MET A 98 18.33 -26.02 11.62
N GLU A 99 19.06 -25.07 12.22
CA GLU A 99 20.36 -25.36 12.83
C GLU A 99 20.20 -26.33 14.03
N LYS A 100 19.24 -26.12 14.90
CA LYS A 100 18.95 -27.02 16.02
C LYS A 100 18.56 -28.43 15.60
N ASN A 101 17.98 -28.56 14.41
CA ASN A 101 17.59 -29.86 13.83
C ASN A 101 18.72 -30.49 12.98
N ASP A 102 19.92 -29.95 13.02
CA ASP A 102 21.06 -30.36 12.21
C ASP A 102 20.82 -30.33 10.68
N GLU A 103 19.86 -29.49 10.23
CA GLU A 103 19.58 -29.29 8.81
C GLU A 103 20.58 -28.33 8.15
N ILE A 104 21.15 -27.40 8.91
CA ILE A 104 22.19 -26.48 8.51
C ILE A 104 23.27 -26.38 9.60
N SER A 105 24.49 -25.97 9.24
CA SER A 105 25.59 -25.75 10.17
C SER A 105 25.47 -24.40 10.88
N GLU A 106 26.26 -24.20 11.95
CA GLU A 106 26.41 -22.87 12.60
C GLU A 106 26.93 -21.81 11.64
N ASP A 107 27.86 -22.17 10.74
CA ASP A 107 28.38 -21.27 9.72
C ASP A 107 27.31 -20.86 8.71
N ASP A 108 26.49 -21.84 8.28
CA ASP A 108 25.33 -21.55 7.41
C ASP A 108 24.33 -20.63 8.08
N LEU A 109 24.04 -20.85 9.37
CA LEU A 109 23.16 -19.99 10.15
C LEU A 109 23.66 -18.53 10.17
N LYS A 110 24.94 -18.36 10.44
CA LYS A 110 25.58 -17.05 10.43
C LYS A 110 25.49 -16.35 9.07
N GLU A 111 25.81 -17.09 8.00
CA GLU A 111 25.75 -16.56 6.64
C GLU A 111 24.32 -16.16 6.23
N LEU A 112 23.33 -17.01 6.52
CA LEU A 112 21.92 -16.73 6.23
C LEU A 112 21.39 -15.53 7.03
N THR A 113 21.78 -15.41 8.30
CA THR A 113 21.43 -14.27 9.16
C THR A 113 22.00 -12.96 8.61
N GLU A 114 23.25 -12.95 8.15
CA GLU A 114 23.87 -11.79 7.52
C GLU A 114 23.21 -11.44 6.18
N LYS A 115 22.88 -12.41 5.35
CA LYS A 115 22.16 -12.19 4.08
C LYS A 115 20.78 -11.59 4.29
N VAL A 116 20.02 -12.10 5.23
CA VAL A 116 18.69 -11.56 5.57
C VAL A 116 18.78 -10.14 6.11
N GLN A 117 19.82 -9.84 6.92
CA GLN A 117 20.05 -8.48 7.40
C GLN A 117 20.32 -7.51 6.25
N LYS A 118 21.15 -7.89 5.29
CA LYS A 118 21.45 -7.07 4.10
C LYS A 118 20.21 -6.84 3.23
N LEU A 119 19.39 -7.87 3.03
CA LEU A 119 18.13 -7.75 2.29
C LEU A 119 17.15 -6.83 3.02
N THR A 120 17.06 -6.93 4.33
CA THR A 120 16.25 -6.06 5.18
C THR A 120 16.68 -4.60 5.06
N ASP A 121 17.98 -4.33 5.17
CA ASP A 121 18.53 -2.97 5.06
C ASP A 121 18.23 -2.35 3.70
N LYS A 122 18.38 -3.11 2.61
CA LYS A 122 18.04 -2.67 1.26
C LYS A 122 16.54 -2.38 1.09
N ALA A 123 15.68 -3.23 1.66
CA ALA A 123 14.24 -3.05 1.59
C ALA A 123 13.82 -1.79 2.38
N ILE A 124 14.37 -1.56 3.56
CA ILE A 124 14.11 -0.37 4.37
C ILE A 124 14.60 0.89 3.65
N GLU A 125 15.77 0.86 3.03
CA GLU A 125 16.27 1.99 2.23
C GLU A 125 15.33 2.34 1.06
N LYS A 126 14.79 1.35 0.37
CA LYS A 126 13.79 1.57 -0.70
C LYS A 126 12.52 2.20 -0.16
N ILE A 127 12.05 1.77 1.01
CA ILE A 127 10.86 2.35 1.67
C ILE A 127 11.14 3.81 2.04
N ASP A 128 12.28 4.10 2.65
CA ASP A 128 12.67 5.47 3.05
C ASP A 128 12.76 6.41 1.83
N LYS A 129 13.35 5.96 0.73
CA LYS A 129 13.39 6.72 -0.53
C LYS A 129 12.00 6.95 -1.11
N ALA A 130 11.14 5.95 -1.11
CA ALA A 130 9.76 6.08 -1.59
C ALA A 130 8.96 7.08 -0.73
N VAL A 131 9.12 7.03 0.59
CA VAL A 131 8.48 7.98 1.52
C VAL A 131 8.99 9.39 1.29
N GLU A 132 10.31 9.58 1.16
CA GLU A 132 10.90 10.89 0.88
C GLU A 132 10.39 11.48 -0.43
N ASN A 133 10.42 10.70 -1.50
CA ASN A 133 9.97 11.12 -2.83
C ASN A 133 8.48 11.49 -2.81
N LYS A 134 7.65 10.64 -2.20
CA LYS A 134 6.21 10.90 -2.12
C LYS A 134 5.86 12.10 -1.23
N THR A 135 6.60 12.29 -0.15
CA THR A 135 6.45 13.45 0.71
C THR A 135 6.77 14.74 -0.04
N LYS A 136 7.86 14.77 -0.80
CA LYS A 136 8.21 15.92 -1.65
C LYS A 136 7.12 16.19 -2.69
N GLU A 137 6.66 15.16 -3.39
CA GLU A 137 5.59 15.25 -4.39
C GLU A 137 4.30 15.85 -3.79
N VAL A 138 3.88 15.37 -2.62
CA VAL A 138 2.66 15.84 -1.94
C VAL A 138 2.78 17.28 -1.45
N LEU A 139 3.95 17.69 -0.98
CA LEU A 139 4.19 19.05 -0.46
C LEU A 139 4.52 20.07 -1.56
N THR A 140 4.86 19.63 -2.76
CA THR A 140 5.15 20.52 -3.88
C THR A 140 3.86 21.05 -4.47
N VAL A 141 3.81 22.38 -4.69
CA VAL A 141 2.67 23.08 -5.30
C VAL A 141 2.80 23.04 -6.81
#